data_527324b5b99fd7c9b0e067b069172429
#
_entry.id   527324b5b99fd7c9b0e067b069172429
#
_cell.length_a   1.000
_cell.length_b   1.000
_cell.length_c   1.000
_cell.angle_alpha   90.00
_cell.angle_beta   90.00
_cell.angle_gamma   90.00
#
_symmetry.space_group_name_H-M   'P 1'
#
loop_
_entity.id
_entity.type
_entity.pdbx_description
1 polymer ?
#
loop_
_entity_poly.entity_id
_entity_poly.type
_entity_poly.pdbx_seq_one_letter_code
_entity_poly.pdbx_strand_id
1 'polypeptide(L)'
;MIRIQHLLYKISLSVVFGLITSSLFAQLTMGAKGLGMGQATTAIPGYEWALFANPALLNSDNAAIGFYGLRNYGFAELTDMSATGSVPTKLGVAALGFHRYGDNLFSETRIRFGYKNDWQMLHFGVVANYNHISFGADYGSGGALGLDVGIAAELAEDLWIGARSTNVNHPEYGDIDEELAREMAIGFTYGLNELAVFAFDVVKDVRFPVSYRGGLEIAVIEDLKGRVGITTEPLSYSLGFGYGKDRWSFNFAVQKHELLGFSPGIDFMLYF
;
A
#
# COMPACT_ATOMS: atom_id res chain seq x y z
N MET A 1 49.47 -2.93 -12.47
CA MET A 1 48.24 -2.96 -13.27
C MET A 1 47.07 -3.64 -12.53
N ILE A 2 47.25 -4.77 -11.90
CA ILE A 2 46.19 -5.54 -11.17
C ILE A 2 45.57 -4.75 -9.97
N ARG A 3 46.37 -3.98 -9.23
CA ARG A 3 45.88 -3.17 -8.08
C ARG A 3 44.95 -2.00 -8.48
N ILE A 4 45.15 -1.42 -9.64
CA ILE A 4 44.30 -0.33 -10.13
C ILE A 4 42.96 -0.86 -10.62
N GLN A 5 42.93 -2.02 -11.24
CA GLN A 5 41.67 -2.68 -11.64
C GLN A 5 40.80 -3.06 -10.44
N HIS A 6 41.40 -3.58 -9.35
CA HIS A 6 40.68 -3.87 -8.11
C HIS A 6 40.14 -2.61 -7.41
N LEU A 7 40.88 -1.50 -7.50
CA LEU A 7 40.42 -0.23 -6.94
C LEU A 7 39.26 0.36 -7.75
N LEU A 8 39.33 0.32 -9.07
CA LEU A 8 38.26 0.77 -9.97
C LEU A 8 37.01 -0.12 -9.83
N TYR A 9 37.17 -1.42 -9.66
CA TYR A 9 36.05 -2.35 -9.42
C TYR A 9 35.36 -2.07 -8.07
N LYS A 10 36.12 -1.80 -7.01
CA LYS A 10 35.56 -1.43 -5.70
C LYS A 10 34.86 -0.06 -5.75
N ILE A 11 35.41 0.92 -6.47
CA ILE A 11 34.80 2.24 -6.63
C ILE A 11 33.52 2.16 -7.48
N SER A 12 33.52 1.37 -8.57
CA SER A 12 32.32 1.17 -9.38
C SER A 12 31.23 0.42 -8.62
N LEU A 13 31.58 -0.59 -7.83
CA LEU A 13 30.64 -1.33 -6.99
C LEU A 13 30.05 -0.44 -5.88
N SER A 14 30.87 0.44 -5.25
CA SER A 14 30.41 1.39 -4.24
C SER A 14 29.52 2.49 -4.81
N VAL A 15 29.78 2.95 -6.03
CA VAL A 15 28.93 3.93 -6.74
C VAL A 15 27.61 3.30 -7.17
N VAL A 16 27.62 2.06 -7.65
CA VAL A 16 26.40 1.32 -7.99
C VAL A 16 25.57 1.04 -6.74
N PHE A 17 26.21 0.67 -5.62
CA PHE A 17 25.51 0.45 -4.33
C PHE A 17 24.95 1.77 -3.75
N GLY A 18 25.65 2.90 -3.90
CA GLY A 18 25.20 4.22 -3.47
C GLY A 18 24.02 4.79 -4.29
N LEU A 19 23.81 4.31 -5.52
CA LEU A 19 22.68 4.69 -6.37
C LEU A 19 21.42 3.83 -6.12
N ILE A 20 21.56 2.67 -5.47
CA ILE A 20 20.46 1.76 -5.18
C ILE A 20 19.74 2.14 -3.87
N THR A 21 20.35 2.94 -3.00
CA THR A 21 19.79 3.29 -1.69
C THR A 21 18.61 4.28 -1.72
N SER A 22 18.22 4.78 -2.88
CA SER A 22 17.12 5.78 -2.99
C SER A 22 15.73 5.19 -3.31
N SER A 23 15.55 3.88 -3.38
CA SER A 23 14.30 3.30 -3.90
C SER A 23 13.72 2.12 -3.09
N LEU A 24 14.22 1.85 -1.90
CA LEU A 24 13.66 0.78 -1.04
C LEU A 24 12.42 1.25 -0.28
N PHE A 25 11.42 1.78 -1.01
CA PHE A 25 10.13 2.08 -0.43
C PHE A 25 9.11 1.08 -0.91
N ALA A 26 8.96 0.04 -0.13
CA ALA A 26 7.81 -0.79 -0.22
C ALA A 26 6.56 0.08 -0.02
N GLN A 27 5.80 0.24 -1.08
CA GLN A 27 4.52 0.92 -1.03
C GLN A 27 3.65 0.21 -0.01
N LEU A 28 3.27 0.90 1.04
CA LEU A 28 2.43 0.33 2.10
C LEU A 28 0.99 0.09 1.62
N THR A 29 0.60 0.75 0.53
CA THR A 29 -0.76 0.68 -0.03
C THR A 29 -0.83 -0.45 -1.05
N MET A 30 -1.66 -1.45 -0.79
CA MET A 30 -1.90 -2.59 -1.69
C MET A 30 -3.24 -2.44 -2.41
N GLY A 31 -3.42 -3.21 -3.50
CA GLY A 31 -4.64 -3.24 -4.28
C GLY A 31 -4.59 -2.42 -5.57
N ALA A 32 -5.05 -3.03 -6.67
CA ALA A 32 -5.03 -2.40 -7.98
C ALA A 32 -6.03 -1.22 -8.08
N LYS A 33 -7.12 -1.23 -7.28
CA LYS A 33 -8.00 -0.06 -7.13
C LYS A 33 -7.22 1.15 -6.61
N GLY A 34 -6.49 0.99 -5.50
CA GLY A 34 -5.66 2.05 -4.92
C GLY A 34 -4.56 2.50 -5.89
N LEU A 35 -3.89 1.56 -6.57
CA LEU A 35 -2.89 1.87 -7.59
C LEU A 35 -3.49 2.73 -8.71
N GLY A 36 -4.69 2.38 -9.23
CA GLY A 36 -5.41 3.14 -10.24
C GLY A 36 -5.86 4.52 -9.79
N MET A 37 -6.09 4.70 -8.49
CA MET A 37 -6.45 5.96 -7.83
C MET A 37 -5.24 6.80 -7.40
N GLY A 38 -4.04 6.55 -7.95
CA GLY A 38 -2.83 7.28 -7.56
C GLY A 38 -2.44 7.06 -6.10
N GLN A 39 -2.86 5.94 -5.50
CA GLN A 39 -2.65 5.58 -4.09
C GLN A 39 -3.33 6.51 -3.07
N ALA A 40 -4.31 7.32 -3.49
CA ALA A 40 -5.16 8.10 -2.60
C ALA A 40 -6.22 7.20 -1.96
N THR A 41 -5.90 6.56 -0.83
CA THR A 41 -6.72 5.50 -0.21
C THR A 41 -7.00 5.75 1.28
N THR A 42 -6.52 6.86 1.83
CA THR A 42 -6.58 7.14 3.27
C THR A 42 -8.00 7.35 3.79
N ALA A 43 -8.95 7.76 2.92
CA ALA A 43 -10.33 8.03 3.29
C ALA A 43 -11.37 7.29 2.44
N ILE A 44 -11.01 6.29 1.63
CA ILE A 44 -11.97 5.53 0.81
C ILE A 44 -12.73 4.53 1.70
N PRO A 45 -14.05 4.71 1.93
CA PRO A 45 -14.81 3.80 2.77
C PRO A 45 -14.90 2.40 2.15
N GLY A 46 -14.87 1.37 2.99
CA GLY A 46 -14.98 -0.02 2.55
C GLY A 46 -13.86 -0.47 1.61
N TYR A 47 -12.70 0.19 1.65
CA TYR A 47 -11.56 -0.19 0.81
C TYR A 47 -11.10 -1.61 1.12
N GLU A 48 -11.08 -2.45 0.12
CA GLU A 48 -10.85 -3.89 0.27
C GLU A 48 -9.45 -4.19 0.83
N TRP A 49 -8.49 -3.32 0.56
CA TRP A 49 -7.09 -3.40 1.02
C TRP A 49 -6.80 -2.46 2.19
N ALA A 50 -7.84 -2.02 2.93
CA ALA A 50 -7.72 -1.08 4.04
C ALA A 50 -6.75 -1.54 5.13
N LEU A 51 -6.54 -2.85 5.31
CA LEU A 51 -5.53 -3.41 6.21
C LEU A 51 -4.11 -2.91 5.89
N PHE A 52 -3.83 -2.63 4.61
CA PHE A 52 -2.55 -2.09 4.11
C PHE A 52 -2.60 -0.58 3.82
N ALA A 53 -3.73 0.07 4.08
CA ALA A 53 -3.93 1.50 3.91
C ALA A 53 -4.38 2.11 5.24
N ASN A 54 -5.66 2.43 5.41
CA ASN A 54 -6.21 2.93 6.65
C ASN A 54 -7.07 1.86 7.33
N PRO A 55 -6.62 1.25 8.43
CA PRO A 55 -7.35 0.15 9.07
C PRO A 55 -8.73 0.55 9.64
N ALA A 56 -8.98 1.84 9.84
CA ALA A 56 -10.30 2.34 10.23
C ALA A 56 -11.37 2.12 9.16
N LEU A 57 -10.97 1.85 7.91
CA LEU A 57 -11.86 1.68 6.76
C LEU A 57 -12.02 0.21 6.32
N LEU A 58 -11.62 -0.76 7.15
CA LEU A 58 -11.92 -2.17 6.93
C LEU A 58 -13.42 -2.36 6.71
N ASN A 59 -13.78 -3.18 5.70
CA ASN A 59 -15.18 -3.40 5.33
C ASN A 59 -15.92 -4.09 6.46
N SER A 60 -17.05 -3.53 6.86
CA SER A 60 -17.92 -4.05 7.93
C SER A 60 -19.09 -4.89 7.42
N ASP A 61 -19.34 -4.93 6.11
CA ASP A 61 -20.57 -5.53 5.54
C ASP A 61 -20.39 -7.02 5.30
N ASN A 62 -19.26 -7.44 4.74
CA ASN A 62 -19.02 -8.80 4.30
C ASN A 62 -17.66 -9.33 4.73
N ALA A 63 -17.58 -10.62 5.00
CA ALA A 63 -16.29 -11.29 5.07
C ALA A 63 -15.69 -11.33 3.65
N ALA A 64 -14.37 -11.12 3.55
CA ALA A 64 -13.70 -11.07 2.25
C ALA A 64 -12.32 -11.72 2.31
N ILE A 65 -11.89 -12.25 1.15
CA ILE A 65 -10.52 -12.73 0.92
C ILE A 65 -10.03 -12.10 -0.38
N GLY A 66 -8.81 -11.59 -0.40
CA GLY A 66 -8.22 -10.93 -1.55
C GLY A 66 -6.80 -11.34 -1.84
N PHE A 67 -6.43 -11.28 -3.12
CA PHE A 67 -5.08 -11.51 -3.63
C PHE A 67 -4.67 -10.35 -4.52
N TYR A 68 -3.44 -9.89 -4.37
CA TYR A 68 -2.86 -8.78 -5.13
C TYR A 68 -1.48 -9.14 -5.62
N GLY A 69 -1.16 -8.71 -6.84
CA GLY A 69 0.17 -8.78 -7.41
C GLY A 69 0.51 -7.50 -8.16
N LEU A 70 1.71 -6.98 -7.95
CA LEU A 70 2.26 -5.81 -8.65
C LEU A 70 3.68 -6.13 -9.10
N ARG A 71 3.99 -5.82 -10.33
CA ARG A 71 5.36 -5.88 -10.84
C ARG A 71 5.91 -4.47 -11.02
N ASN A 72 6.73 -4.02 -10.07
CA ASN A 72 7.28 -2.69 -10.10
C ASN A 72 8.21 -2.50 -11.30
N TYR A 73 7.95 -1.48 -12.09
CA TYR A 73 8.73 -1.08 -13.26
C TYR A 73 8.95 -2.20 -14.30
N GLY A 74 8.14 -3.26 -14.26
CA GLY A 74 8.26 -4.44 -15.13
C GLY A 74 9.33 -5.45 -14.72
N PHE A 75 10.08 -5.21 -13.63
CA PHE A 75 11.12 -6.13 -13.15
C PHE A 75 10.53 -7.25 -12.29
N ALA A 76 10.91 -8.49 -12.60
CA ALA A 76 10.43 -9.66 -11.86
C ALA A 76 10.96 -9.69 -10.41
N GLU A 77 12.16 -9.19 -10.21
CA GLU A 77 12.85 -9.08 -8.92
C GLU A 77 12.17 -8.08 -7.97
N LEU A 78 11.38 -7.15 -8.53
CA LEU A 78 10.65 -6.11 -7.79
C LEU A 78 9.14 -6.42 -7.76
N THR A 79 8.78 -7.68 -7.52
CA THR A 79 7.38 -8.11 -7.47
C THR A 79 6.85 -8.02 -6.05
N ASP A 80 5.68 -7.38 -5.89
CA ASP A 80 4.84 -7.43 -4.70
C ASP A 80 3.76 -8.50 -4.86
N MET A 81 3.57 -9.30 -3.85
CA MET A 81 2.46 -10.23 -3.72
C MET A 81 1.82 -10.08 -2.36
N SER A 82 0.50 -9.96 -2.32
CA SER A 82 -0.24 -9.80 -1.07
C SER A 82 -1.49 -10.65 -1.05
N ALA A 83 -1.86 -11.06 0.15
CA ALA A 83 -3.15 -11.65 0.45
C ALA A 83 -3.76 -10.95 1.68
N THR A 84 -5.07 -10.80 1.70
CA THR A 84 -5.80 -10.26 2.84
C THR A 84 -7.07 -11.05 3.08
N GLY A 85 -7.47 -11.14 4.34
CA GLY A 85 -8.78 -11.66 4.73
C GLY A 85 -9.36 -10.81 5.84
N SER A 86 -10.66 -10.53 5.78
CA SER A 86 -11.38 -9.78 6.81
C SER A 86 -12.70 -10.45 7.16
N VAL A 87 -13.06 -10.37 8.44
CA VAL A 87 -14.30 -10.93 8.95
C VAL A 87 -14.97 -9.92 9.88
N PRO A 88 -16.15 -9.39 9.51
CA PRO A 88 -16.94 -8.57 10.41
C PRO A 88 -17.53 -9.46 11.52
N THR A 89 -17.54 -8.93 12.74
CA THR A 89 -18.06 -9.58 13.94
C THR A 89 -18.93 -8.60 14.71
N LYS A 90 -19.67 -9.08 15.72
CA LYS A 90 -20.47 -8.22 16.61
C LYS A 90 -19.62 -7.21 17.43
N LEU A 91 -18.34 -7.44 17.55
CA LEU A 91 -17.41 -6.60 18.34
C LEU A 91 -16.59 -5.65 17.46
N GLY A 92 -16.63 -5.79 16.13
CA GLY A 92 -15.85 -5.04 15.18
C GLY A 92 -15.35 -5.92 14.04
N VAL A 93 -14.42 -5.45 13.23
CA VAL A 93 -13.86 -6.18 12.09
C VAL A 93 -12.45 -6.65 12.42
N ALA A 94 -12.19 -7.95 12.30
CA ALA A 94 -10.85 -8.53 12.37
C ALA A 94 -10.32 -8.78 10.96
N ALA A 95 -9.01 -8.54 10.74
CA ALA A 95 -8.38 -8.78 9.45
C ALA A 95 -6.98 -9.35 9.62
N LEU A 96 -6.59 -10.20 8.66
CA LEU A 96 -5.24 -10.77 8.55
C LEU A 96 -4.70 -10.49 7.16
N GLY A 97 -3.41 -10.13 7.06
CA GLY A 97 -2.75 -9.86 5.80
C GLY A 97 -1.36 -10.44 5.75
N PHE A 98 -0.99 -10.81 4.55
CA PHE A 98 0.35 -11.25 4.18
C PHE A 98 0.84 -10.44 3.00
N HIS A 99 2.10 -10.03 3.03
CA HIS A 99 2.76 -9.37 1.92
C HIS A 99 4.18 -9.90 1.78
N ARG A 100 4.61 -10.08 0.55
CA ARG A 100 5.99 -10.39 0.19
C ARG A 100 6.42 -9.51 -0.99
N TYR A 101 7.57 -8.87 -0.84
CA TYR A 101 8.25 -8.09 -1.87
C TYR A 101 9.63 -8.68 -2.14
N GLY A 102 10.08 -8.58 -3.40
CA GLY A 102 11.44 -8.91 -3.79
C GLY A 102 11.63 -10.35 -4.26
N ASP A 103 12.88 -10.80 -4.26
CA ASP A 103 13.33 -12.08 -4.79
C ASP A 103 14.16 -12.90 -3.78
N ASN A 104 15.07 -13.73 -4.28
CA ASN A 104 15.96 -14.54 -3.44
C ASN A 104 17.20 -13.79 -2.94
N LEU A 105 17.54 -12.63 -3.55
CA LEU A 105 18.69 -11.80 -3.15
C LEU A 105 18.29 -10.78 -2.09
N PHE A 106 17.09 -10.22 -2.21
CA PHE A 106 16.47 -9.36 -1.22
C PHE A 106 14.98 -9.64 -1.15
N SER A 107 14.47 -9.88 0.04
CA SER A 107 13.03 -10.00 0.24
C SER A 107 12.57 -9.35 1.53
N GLU A 108 11.39 -8.74 1.47
CA GLU A 108 10.66 -8.25 2.61
C GLU A 108 9.35 -9.02 2.74
N THR A 109 9.07 -9.55 3.92
CA THR A 109 7.83 -10.25 4.25
C THR A 109 7.15 -9.54 5.39
N ARG A 110 5.84 -9.30 5.28
CA ARG A 110 5.02 -8.66 6.31
C ARG A 110 3.81 -9.51 6.63
N ILE A 111 3.57 -9.70 7.91
CA ILE A 111 2.34 -10.29 8.44
C ILE A 111 1.63 -9.20 9.24
N ARG A 112 0.36 -8.99 8.95
CA ARG A 112 -0.45 -7.91 9.53
C ARG A 112 -1.69 -8.49 10.17
N PHE A 113 -1.96 -8.09 11.41
CA PHE A 113 -3.20 -8.39 12.11
C PHE A 113 -3.90 -7.08 12.46
N GLY A 114 -5.08 -6.87 11.87
CA GLY A 114 -5.85 -5.63 12.01
C GLY A 114 -7.14 -5.84 12.79
N TYR A 115 -7.54 -4.78 13.48
CA TYR A 115 -8.83 -4.69 14.14
C TYR A 115 -9.43 -3.29 13.97
N LYS A 116 -10.72 -3.24 13.59
CA LYS A 116 -11.50 -2.02 13.47
C LYS A 116 -12.69 -2.05 14.40
N ASN A 117 -13.01 -0.89 14.97
CA ASN A 117 -14.26 -0.66 15.68
C ASN A 117 -14.85 0.71 15.31
N ASP A 118 -16.17 0.82 15.45
CA ASP A 118 -16.93 2.00 15.09
C ASP A 118 -17.58 2.60 16.34
N TRP A 119 -17.53 3.93 16.46
CA TRP A 119 -18.23 4.67 17.50
C TRP A 119 -18.95 5.89 16.90
N GLN A 120 -20.26 5.75 16.72
CA GLN A 120 -21.09 6.73 16.02
C GLN A 120 -20.58 6.96 14.59
N MET A 121 -20.18 8.21 14.26
CA MET A 121 -19.61 8.57 12.97
C MET A 121 -18.09 8.35 12.88
N LEU A 122 -17.45 7.93 13.95
CA LEU A 122 -16.01 7.74 14.02
C LEU A 122 -15.65 6.27 13.86
N HIS A 123 -14.67 6.00 13.03
CA HIS A 123 -14.10 4.70 12.78
C HIS A 123 -12.65 4.68 13.25
N PHE A 124 -12.26 3.65 13.98
CA PHE A 124 -10.91 3.48 14.51
C PHE A 124 -10.35 2.13 14.10
N GLY A 125 -9.10 2.10 13.71
CA GLY A 125 -8.42 0.88 13.35
C GLY A 125 -7.01 0.83 13.90
N VAL A 126 -6.57 -0.37 14.25
CA VAL A 126 -5.19 -0.66 14.67
C VAL A 126 -4.69 -1.88 13.92
N VAL A 127 -3.38 -1.90 13.65
CA VAL A 127 -2.72 -3.06 13.03
C VAL A 127 -1.43 -3.34 13.80
N ALA A 128 -1.29 -4.56 14.29
CA ALA A 128 0.01 -5.09 14.66
C ALA A 128 0.64 -5.74 13.43
N ASN A 129 1.87 -5.36 13.10
CA ASN A 129 2.57 -5.89 11.95
C ASN A 129 3.94 -6.46 12.34
N TYR A 130 4.29 -7.62 11.76
CA TYR A 130 5.62 -8.19 11.83
C TYR A 130 6.27 -8.06 10.46
N ASN A 131 7.40 -7.37 10.41
CA ASN A 131 8.19 -7.17 9.20
C ASN A 131 9.48 -7.98 9.32
N HIS A 132 9.81 -8.72 8.27
CA HIS A 132 11.02 -9.50 8.17
C HIS A 132 11.73 -9.20 6.86
N ILE A 133 13.00 -8.80 6.94
CA ILE A 133 13.87 -8.60 5.78
C ILE A 133 14.91 -9.69 5.71
N SER A 134 15.29 -10.10 4.50
CA SER A 134 16.33 -11.09 4.26
C SER A 134 17.21 -10.64 3.09
N PHE A 135 18.52 -10.69 3.29
CA PHE A 135 19.54 -10.33 2.31
C PHE A 135 20.33 -11.59 1.92
N GLY A 136 19.87 -12.34 0.92
CA GLY A 136 20.54 -13.53 0.43
C GLY A 136 20.95 -14.53 1.54
N ALA A 137 21.51 -15.68 1.17
CA ALA A 137 21.81 -16.73 2.13
C ALA A 137 22.89 -16.36 3.17
N ASP A 138 23.79 -15.42 2.84
CA ASP A 138 25.02 -15.15 3.63
C ASP A 138 25.06 -13.76 4.29
N TYR A 139 24.07 -12.88 4.03
CA TYR A 139 24.09 -11.49 4.47
C TYR A 139 23.18 -11.19 5.66
N GLY A 140 22.48 -12.19 6.17
CA GLY A 140 21.65 -12.08 7.36
C GLY A 140 20.20 -11.69 7.10
N SER A 141 19.46 -11.58 8.18
CA SER A 141 18.03 -11.19 8.17
C SER A 141 17.71 -10.44 9.45
N GLY A 142 16.65 -9.62 9.41
CA GLY A 142 16.18 -8.89 10.56
C GLY A 142 14.65 -8.92 10.66
N GLY A 143 14.14 -8.84 11.88
CA GLY A 143 12.71 -8.78 12.14
C GLY A 143 12.35 -7.59 13.02
N ALA A 144 11.17 -6.99 12.80
CA ALA A 144 10.67 -5.87 13.58
C ALA A 144 9.16 -5.96 13.78
N LEU A 145 8.68 -5.52 14.94
CA LEU A 145 7.26 -5.44 15.27
C LEU A 145 6.79 -3.99 15.23
N GLY A 146 5.91 -3.67 14.28
CA GLY A 146 5.32 -2.35 14.10
C GLY A 146 3.87 -2.29 14.57
N LEU A 147 3.42 -1.07 14.87
CA LEU A 147 2.04 -0.76 15.21
C LEU A 147 1.55 0.37 14.30
N ASP A 148 0.43 0.15 13.60
CA ASP A 148 -0.21 1.17 12.79
C ASP A 148 -1.56 1.56 13.39
N VAL A 149 -1.95 2.80 13.19
CA VAL A 149 -3.24 3.33 13.66
C VAL A 149 -3.94 4.09 12.54
N GLY A 150 -5.25 4.05 12.56
CA GLY A 150 -6.10 4.77 11.63
C GLY A 150 -7.34 5.33 12.30
N ILE A 151 -7.83 6.43 11.76
CA ILE A 151 -9.11 7.04 12.11
C ILE A 151 -9.80 7.49 10.82
N ALA A 152 -11.11 7.41 10.78
CA ALA A 152 -11.91 7.96 9.70
C ALA A 152 -13.26 8.43 10.23
N ALA A 153 -13.92 9.33 9.49
CA ALA A 153 -15.26 9.80 9.79
C ALA A 153 -16.01 10.13 8.49
N GLU A 154 -17.30 9.84 8.47
CA GLU A 154 -18.22 10.37 7.49
C GLU A 154 -18.75 11.72 7.99
N LEU A 155 -18.35 12.82 7.32
CA LEU A 155 -18.71 14.18 7.72
C LEU A 155 -20.07 14.62 7.19
N ALA A 156 -20.43 14.09 6.04
CA ALA A 156 -21.72 14.29 5.37
C ALA A 156 -21.94 13.11 4.43
N GLU A 157 -23.11 13.00 3.83
CA GLU A 157 -23.40 11.97 2.84
C GLU A 157 -22.31 11.93 1.75
N ASP A 158 -21.70 10.77 1.59
CA ASP A 158 -20.59 10.51 0.65
C ASP A 158 -19.31 11.34 0.85
N LEU A 159 -19.18 12.10 1.94
CA LEU A 159 -17.98 12.87 2.27
C LEU A 159 -17.23 12.24 3.45
N TRP A 160 -16.09 11.66 3.18
CA TRP A 160 -15.25 11.02 4.17
C TRP A 160 -13.93 11.76 4.37
N ILE A 161 -13.46 11.79 5.62
CA ILE A 161 -12.11 12.19 5.99
C ILE A 161 -11.44 11.02 6.72
N GLY A 162 -10.14 10.85 6.49
CA GLY A 162 -9.36 9.82 7.16
C GLY A 162 -7.96 10.31 7.50
N ALA A 163 -7.39 9.72 8.53
CA ALA A 163 -5.98 9.87 8.86
C ALA A 163 -5.40 8.53 9.28
N ARG A 164 -4.12 8.30 8.98
CA ARG A 164 -3.40 7.11 9.37
C ARG A 164 -1.95 7.41 9.71
N SER A 165 -1.37 6.57 10.55
CA SER A 165 0.07 6.59 10.83
C SER A 165 0.56 5.15 10.92
N THR A 166 1.68 4.87 10.26
CA THR A 166 2.33 3.56 10.29
C THR A 166 3.53 3.56 11.21
N ASN A 167 3.78 2.40 11.84
CA ASN A 167 4.93 2.16 12.70
C ASN A 167 5.09 3.23 13.81
N VAL A 168 3.98 3.57 14.51
CA VAL A 168 3.93 4.62 15.53
C VAL A 168 4.82 4.32 16.74
N ASN A 169 5.22 3.08 16.95
CA ASN A 169 6.10 2.62 18.01
C ASN A 169 7.60 2.68 17.66
N HIS A 170 7.96 3.24 16.48
CA HIS A 170 9.36 3.41 16.03
C HIS A 170 10.17 2.10 16.04
N PRO A 171 9.70 1.04 15.36
CA PRO A 171 10.40 -0.23 15.38
C PRO A 171 11.67 -0.21 14.55
N GLU A 172 12.68 -0.95 15.02
CA GLU A 172 13.95 -1.16 14.36
C GLU A 172 14.12 -2.64 14.01
N TYR A 173 14.85 -2.94 12.93
CA TYR A 173 15.17 -4.31 12.54
C TYR A 173 16.31 -4.84 13.40
N GLY A 174 15.99 -5.54 14.48
CA GLY A 174 16.90 -6.34 15.30
C GLY A 174 18.36 -5.86 15.34
N ASP A 175 19.28 -6.66 14.78
CA ASP A 175 20.71 -6.37 14.76
C ASP A 175 21.17 -5.40 13.65
N ILE A 176 20.24 -4.87 12.86
CA ILE A 176 20.50 -3.91 11.79
C ILE A 176 19.93 -2.57 12.28
N ASP A 177 20.79 -1.59 12.53
CA ASP A 177 20.41 -0.23 12.96
C ASP A 177 19.59 0.51 11.89
N GLU A 178 18.50 -0.10 11.42
CA GLU A 178 17.59 0.45 10.42
C GLU A 178 16.16 0.50 10.95
N GLU A 179 15.61 1.73 11.03
CA GLU A 179 14.21 1.94 11.41
C GLU A 179 13.26 1.56 10.26
N LEU A 180 12.12 0.95 10.61
CA LEU A 180 11.02 0.81 9.66
C LEU A 180 10.53 2.16 9.16
N ALA A 181 10.13 2.20 7.89
CA ALA A 181 9.52 3.39 7.30
C ALA A 181 8.29 3.84 8.09
N ARG A 182 8.22 5.12 8.40
CA ARG A 182 7.11 5.74 9.13
C ARG A 182 6.42 6.75 8.23
N GLU A 183 5.14 6.54 8.00
CA GLU A 183 4.34 7.38 7.14
C GLU A 183 3.11 7.88 7.89
N MET A 184 2.79 9.16 7.72
CA MET A 184 1.53 9.76 8.13
C MET A 184 0.75 10.21 6.90
N ALA A 185 -0.54 10.01 6.90
CA ALA A 185 -1.40 10.48 5.81
C ALA A 185 -2.70 11.07 6.37
N ILE A 186 -3.16 12.10 5.69
CA ILE A 186 -4.51 12.65 5.85
C ILE A 186 -5.12 12.68 4.46
N GLY A 187 -6.36 12.26 4.35
CA GLY A 187 -7.06 12.23 3.08
C GLY A 187 -8.55 12.57 3.24
N PHE A 188 -9.16 12.89 2.12
CA PHE A 188 -10.60 12.97 2.01
C PHE A 188 -11.07 12.24 0.74
N THR A 189 -12.32 11.77 0.80
CA THR A 189 -12.99 11.13 -0.33
C THR A 189 -14.38 11.73 -0.45
N TYR A 190 -14.76 12.05 -1.68
CA TYR A 190 -16.10 12.52 -1.99
C TYR A 190 -16.73 11.67 -3.09
N GLY A 191 -17.87 11.07 -2.78
CA GLY A 191 -18.72 10.37 -3.74
C GLY A 191 -19.66 11.36 -4.44
N LEU A 192 -19.72 11.31 -5.76
CA LEU A 192 -20.71 12.07 -6.55
C LEU A 192 -21.82 11.08 -6.96
N ASN A 193 -22.71 10.79 -6.02
CA ASN A 193 -23.69 9.72 -6.15
C ASN A 193 -22.98 8.39 -6.52
N GLU A 194 -23.63 7.51 -7.26
CA GLU A 194 -23.03 6.26 -7.75
C GLU A 194 -22.13 6.46 -9.00
N LEU A 195 -21.99 7.68 -9.50
CA LEU A 195 -21.34 7.97 -10.78
C LEU A 195 -19.82 8.09 -10.67
N ALA A 196 -19.33 8.76 -9.62
CA ALA A 196 -17.91 9.03 -9.49
C ALA A 196 -17.47 9.12 -8.02
N VAL A 197 -16.22 8.76 -7.76
CA VAL A 197 -15.56 8.92 -6.47
C VAL A 197 -14.25 9.69 -6.69
N PHE A 198 -14.10 10.80 -6.01
CA PHE A 198 -12.85 11.56 -5.95
C PHE A 198 -12.16 11.30 -4.61
N ALA A 199 -10.86 11.03 -4.63
CA ALA A 199 -10.04 10.87 -3.45
C ALA A 199 -8.79 11.74 -3.54
N PHE A 200 -8.36 12.28 -2.40
CA PHE A 200 -7.15 13.08 -2.29
C PHE A 200 -6.48 12.82 -0.94
N ASP A 201 -5.15 12.59 -0.98
CA ASP A 201 -4.33 12.36 0.20
C ASP A 201 -3.12 13.30 0.22
N VAL A 202 -2.75 13.73 1.41
CA VAL A 202 -1.46 14.35 1.72
C VAL A 202 -0.68 13.35 2.57
N VAL A 203 0.45 12.92 2.08
CA VAL A 203 1.26 11.85 2.68
C VAL A 203 2.64 12.38 3.02
N LYS A 204 3.10 12.12 4.25
CA LYS A 204 4.44 12.46 4.73
C LYS A 204 5.12 11.21 5.28
N ASP A 205 6.12 10.71 4.59
CA ASP A 205 7.14 9.85 5.16
C ASP A 205 8.20 10.72 5.88
N VAL A 206 8.73 10.24 7.00
CA VAL A 206 9.71 11.02 7.80
C VAL A 206 10.96 11.37 6.99
N ARG A 207 11.36 10.51 6.05
CA ARG A 207 12.60 10.61 5.26
C ARG A 207 12.43 11.34 3.93
N PHE A 208 11.18 11.56 3.45
CA PHE A 208 10.91 12.05 2.09
C PHE A 208 10.09 13.33 2.07
N PRO A 209 10.10 14.07 0.95
CA PRO A 209 9.21 15.18 0.72
C PRO A 209 7.73 14.79 0.89
N VAL A 210 6.87 15.78 1.10
CA VAL A 210 5.42 15.57 1.13
C VAL A 210 4.94 15.13 -0.25
N SER A 211 4.19 14.03 -0.30
CA SER A 211 3.54 13.54 -1.51
C SER A 211 2.06 13.91 -1.49
N TYR A 212 1.58 14.46 -2.60
CA TYR A 212 0.16 14.67 -2.86
C TYR A 212 -0.32 13.58 -3.80
N ARG A 213 -1.42 12.93 -3.45
CA ARG A 213 -2.01 11.83 -4.20
C ARG A 213 -3.44 12.18 -4.55
N GLY A 214 -3.84 11.96 -5.79
CA GLY A 214 -5.20 12.23 -6.24
C GLY A 214 -5.71 11.12 -7.14
N GLY A 215 -6.99 10.78 -6.99
CA GLY A 215 -7.64 9.74 -7.78
C GLY A 215 -9.08 10.07 -8.11
N LEU A 216 -9.51 9.61 -9.28
CA LEU A 216 -10.89 9.68 -9.74
C LEU A 216 -11.30 8.29 -10.23
N GLU A 217 -12.39 7.76 -9.66
CA GLU A 217 -13.08 6.57 -10.13
C GLU A 217 -14.40 7.00 -10.77
N ILE A 218 -14.75 6.45 -11.94
CA ILE A 218 -15.98 6.72 -12.67
C ILE A 218 -16.66 5.40 -12.98
N ALA A 219 -17.93 5.27 -12.67
CA ALA A 219 -18.78 4.17 -13.11
C ALA A 219 -19.04 4.31 -14.61
N VAL A 220 -18.51 3.38 -15.42
CA VAL A 220 -18.73 3.32 -16.86
C VAL A 220 -20.06 2.65 -17.17
N ILE A 221 -20.33 1.56 -16.46
CA ILE A 221 -21.60 0.85 -16.35
C ILE A 221 -21.68 0.29 -14.91
N GLU A 222 -22.80 -0.29 -14.52
CA GLU A 222 -23.07 -0.79 -13.17
C GLU A 222 -21.92 -1.63 -12.58
N ASP A 223 -21.38 -2.58 -13.35
CA ASP A 223 -20.32 -3.50 -12.90
C ASP A 223 -18.90 -3.05 -13.26
N LEU A 224 -18.73 -2.03 -14.12
CA LEU A 224 -17.42 -1.63 -14.66
C LEU A 224 -17.08 -0.20 -14.27
N LYS A 225 -15.93 -0.04 -13.63
CA LYS A 225 -15.38 1.25 -13.18
C LYS A 225 -14.07 1.55 -13.87
N GLY A 226 -13.89 2.80 -14.32
CA GLY A 226 -12.63 3.35 -14.83
C GLY A 226 -11.95 4.21 -13.77
N ARG A 227 -10.63 4.24 -13.73
CA ARG A 227 -9.85 4.99 -12.75
C ARG A 227 -8.69 5.72 -13.38
N VAL A 228 -8.43 6.92 -12.86
CA VAL A 228 -7.22 7.68 -13.15
C VAL A 228 -6.65 8.24 -11.86
N GLY A 229 -5.33 8.36 -11.79
CA GLY A 229 -4.68 8.86 -10.58
C GLY A 229 -3.34 9.53 -10.85
N ILE A 230 -2.91 10.33 -9.90
CA ILE A 230 -1.62 11.02 -9.89
C ILE A 230 -1.01 11.00 -8.50
N THR A 231 0.31 10.85 -8.46
CA THR A 231 1.14 10.97 -7.25
C THR A 231 2.28 11.92 -7.56
N THR A 232 2.61 12.86 -6.67
CA THR A 232 3.66 13.88 -6.94
C THR A 232 5.05 13.46 -6.51
N GLU A 233 5.17 12.66 -5.46
CA GLU A 233 6.46 12.19 -4.93
C GLU A 233 6.41 10.67 -4.68
N PRO A 234 7.07 9.90 -5.54
CA PRO A 234 7.62 10.25 -6.86
C PRO A 234 6.53 10.54 -7.89
N LEU A 235 6.79 11.41 -8.87
CA LEU A 235 5.81 11.74 -9.90
C LEU A 235 5.41 10.49 -10.70
N SER A 236 4.13 10.16 -10.63
CA SER A 236 3.57 8.98 -11.26
C SER A 236 2.13 9.24 -11.70
N TYR A 237 1.75 8.63 -12.81
CA TYR A 237 0.38 8.66 -13.34
C TYR A 237 -0.16 7.24 -13.33
N SER A 238 -1.42 7.10 -12.97
CA SER A 238 -2.07 5.80 -12.89
C SER A 238 -3.31 5.75 -13.74
N LEU A 239 -3.57 4.57 -14.31
CA LEU A 239 -4.77 4.24 -15.05
C LEU A 239 -5.21 2.84 -14.65
N GLY A 240 -6.52 2.64 -14.47
CA GLY A 240 -7.03 1.34 -14.06
C GLY A 240 -8.48 1.12 -14.44
N PHE A 241 -8.91 -0.11 -14.31
CA PHE A 241 -10.30 -0.48 -14.36
C PHE A 241 -10.62 -1.55 -13.30
N GLY A 242 -11.88 -1.62 -12.92
CA GLY A 242 -12.42 -2.65 -12.03
C GLY A 242 -13.71 -3.20 -12.59
N TYR A 243 -13.86 -4.51 -12.50
CA TYR A 243 -15.11 -5.20 -12.81
C TYR A 243 -15.50 -6.04 -11.60
N GLY A 244 -16.74 -5.94 -11.15
CA GLY A 244 -17.19 -6.68 -9.97
C GLY A 244 -18.69 -6.96 -9.98
N LYS A 245 -19.06 -8.04 -9.31
CA LYS A 245 -20.42 -8.45 -9.01
C LYS A 245 -20.52 -8.84 -7.52
N ASP A 246 -21.72 -9.15 -7.06
CA ASP A 246 -22.09 -9.38 -5.65
C ASP A 246 -21.04 -10.15 -4.82
N ARG A 247 -20.39 -11.16 -5.41
CA ARG A 247 -19.50 -12.08 -4.70
C ARG A 247 -18.03 -11.99 -5.07
N TRP A 248 -17.67 -11.16 -6.05
CA TRP A 248 -16.28 -11.04 -6.46
C TRP A 248 -16.01 -9.74 -7.18
N SER A 249 -14.79 -9.29 -7.10
CA SER A 249 -14.29 -8.18 -7.93
C SER A 249 -12.89 -8.48 -8.47
N PHE A 250 -12.62 -7.95 -9.64
CA PHE A 250 -11.32 -7.97 -10.30
C PHE A 250 -10.92 -6.53 -10.64
N ASN A 251 -9.71 -6.16 -10.29
CA ASN A 251 -9.15 -4.86 -10.62
C ASN A 251 -7.82 -5.02 -11.34
N PHE A 252 -7.59 -4.16 -12.29
CA PHE A 252 -6.33 -4.01 -12.99
C PHE A 252 -5.95 -2.53 -13.01
N ALA A 253 -4.66 -2.24 -12.79
CA ALA A 253 -4.15 -0.89 -12.94
C ALA A 253 -2.70 -0.91 -13.42
N VAL A 254 -2.29 0.19 -14.03
CA VAL A 254 -0.90 0.44 -14.41
C VAL A 254 -0.52 1.81 -13.88
N GLN A 255 0.58 1.86 -13.14
CA GLN A 255 1.23 3.10 -12.75
C GLN A 255 2.45 3.33 -13.63
N LYS A 256 2.60 4.53 -14.16
CA LYS A 256 3.77 4.98 -14.90
C LYS A 256 4.58 5.92 -14.05
N HIS A 257 5.76 5.50 -13.64
CA HIS A 257 6.78 6.36 -13.06
C HIS A 257 7.53 7.10 -14.18
N GLU A 258 7.86 8.38 -13.97
CA GLU A 258 8.46 9.22 -15.02
C GLU A 258 9.76 8.62 -15.59
N LEU A 259 10.64 8.11 -14.73
CA LEU A 259 11.97 7.62 -15.10
C LEU A 259 12.06 6.09 -15.18
N LEU A 260 11.31 5.36 -14.34
CA LEU A 260 11.50 3.92 -14.14
C LEU A 260 10.55 3.04 -14.98
N GLY A 261 9.52 3.64 -15.60
CA GLY A 261 8.63 2.91 -16.49
C GLY A 261 7.30 2.48 -15.86
N PHE A 262 6.77 1.36 -16.32
CA PHE A 262 5.41 0.91 -16.00
C PHE A 262 5.39 -0.18 -14.92
N SER A 263 4.46 -0.04 -13.99
CA SER A 263 4.19 -1.00 -12.91
C SER A 263 2.75 -1.52 -13.04
N PRO A 264 2.53 -2.65 -13.73
CA PRO A 264 1.21 -3.28 -13.81
C PRO A 264 0.89 -4.00 -12.50
N GLY A 265 -0.35 -3.85 -12.04
CA GLY A 265 -0.89 -4.51 -10.85
C GLY A 265 -2.29 -5.07 -11.09
N ILE A 266 -2.59 -6.17 -10.44
CA ILE A 266 -3.90 -6.85 -10.47
C ILE A 266 -4.33 -7.20 -9.06
N ASP A 267 -5.62 -7.19 -8.80
CA ASP A 267 -6.19 -7.82 -7.62
C ASP A 267 -7.49 -8.57 -7.92
N PHE A 268 -7.80 -9.50 -7.03
CA PHE A 268 -9.02 -10.27 -7.06
C PHE A 268 -9.56 -10.41 -5.62
N MET A 269 -10.85 -10.12 -5.44
CA MET A 269 -11.54 -10.23 -4.16
C MET A 269 -12.72 -11.20 -4.25
N LEU A 270 -12.95 -11.93 -3.17
CA LEU A 270 -14.12 -12.77 -2.96
C LEU A 270 -14.85 -12.31 -1.69
N TYR A 271 -16.18 -12.20 -1.75
CA TYR A 271 -17.06 -11.78 -0.66
C TYR A 271 -18.00 -12.91 -0.26
N PHE A 272 -18.27 -13.03 1.07
CA PHE A 272 -19.03 -14.13 1.66
C PHE A 272 -20.18 -13.63 2.53
#